data_24b015f37fc22751f3241a814325130d
#
_entry.id   24b015f37fc22751f3241a814325130d
#
_cell.length_a   1.000
_cell.length_b   1.000
_cell.length_c   1.000
_cell.angle_alpha   90.00
_cell.angle_beta   90.00
_cell.angle_gamma   90.00
#
_symmetry.space_group_name_H-M   'P 1'
#
loop_
_entity.id
_entity.type
_entity.pdbx_description
1 polymer ?
#
loop_
_entity_poly.entity_id
_entity_poly.type
_entity_poly.pdbx_seq_one_letter_code
_entity_poly.pdbx_strand_id
1 'polypeptide(L)' 'RRNLRRAREQELTPRQREILALYYDRGLKMPQIARKLGINRSTVSRTVKRAKERLYRCLRYAL' A
#
# COMPACT_ATOMS: atom_id res chain seq x y z
N ARG A 1 -18.63 10.39 -1.50
CA ARG A 1 -17.99 9.36 -0.71
C ARG A 1 -16.85 8.71 -1.48
N ARG A 2 -15.68 8.70 -0.88
CA ARG A 2 -14.50 8.11 -1.47
C ARG A 2 -14.46 6.61 -1.25
N ASN A 3 -14.10 5.85 -2.27
CA ASN A 3 -13.83 4.45 -2.07
C ASN A 3 -12.32 4.25 -1.93
N LEU A 4 -11.93 3.09 -1.37
CA LEU A 4 -10.55 2.78 -1.07
C LEU A 4 -9.68 2.74 -2.33
N ARG A 5 -10.22 2.22 -3.42
CA ARG A 5 -9.49 2.11 -4.68
C ARG A 5 -9.08 3.48 -5.21
N ARG A 6 -9.99 4.42 -5.19
CA ARG A 6 -9.74 5.78 -5.66
C ARG A 6 -8.70 6.48 -4.79
N ALA A 7 -8.79 6.30 -3.48
CA ALA A 7 -7.82 6.87 -2.56
C ALA A 7 -6.42 6.32 -2.83
N ARG A 8 -6.30 5.02 -3.08
CA ARG A 8 -5.01 4.41 -3.40
C ARG A 8 -4.41 5.00 -4.68
N GLU A 9 -5.23 5.24 -5.68
CA GLU A 9 -4.76 5.80 -6.95
C GLU A 9 -4.33 7.25 -6.85
N GLN A 10 -5.02 8.03 -6.04
CA GLN A 10 -4.78 9.47 -5.96
C GLN A 10 -3.78 9.88 -4.88
N GLU A 11 -3.76 9.17 -3.77
CA GLU A 11 -2.99 9.59 -2.59
C GLU A 11 -1.65 8.86 -2.43
N LEU A 12 -1.47 7.75 -3.10
CA LEU A 12 -0.26 6.94 -2.93
C LEU A 12 0.71 7.12 -4.07
N THR A 13 2.00 6.97 -3.77
CA THR A 13 3.02 6.91 -4.82
C THR A 13 2.84 5.62 -5.63
N PRO A 14 3.36 5.56 -6.87
CA PRO A 14 3.28 4.33 -7.67
C PRO A 14 3.82 3.10 -6.95
N ARG A 15 4.93 3.22 -6.24
CA ARG A 15 5.51 2.09 -5.50
C ARG A 15 4.61 1.67 -4.34
N GLN A 16 4.04 2.63 -3.62
CA GLN A 16 3.09 2.31 -2.54
C GLN A 16 1.87 1.58 -3.08
N ARG A 17 1.33 2.04 -4.20
CA ARG A 17 0.18 1.37 -4.83
C ARG A 17 0.52 -0.05 -5.24
N GLU A 18 1.68 -0.24 -5.85
CA GLU A 18 2.13 -1.55 -6.29
C GLU A 18 2.24 -2.53 -5.12
N ILE A 19 2.89 -2.12 -4.05
CA ILE A 19 3.09 -2.98 -2.89
C ILE A 19 1.77 -3.29 -2.18
N LEU A 20 0.90 -2.29 -2.04
CA LEU A 20 -0.41 -2.53 -1.43
C LEU A 20 -1.26 -3.46 -2.27
N ALA A 21 -1.21 -3.34 -3.60
CA ALA A 21 -1.95 -4.25 -4.48
C ALA A 21 -1.47 -5.69 -4.31
N LEU A 22 -0.17 -5.90 -4.22
CA LEU A 22 0.38 -7.23 -4.00
C LEU A 22 -0.01 -7.78 -2.63
N TYR A 23 -0.03 -6.93 -1.62
CA TYR A 23 -0.33 -7.35 -0.26
C TYR A 23 -1.82 -7.63 -0.04
N TYR A 24 -2.69 -6.72 -0.45
CA TYR A 24 -4.14 -6.84 -0.21
C TYR A 24 -4.89 -7.53 -1.33
N ASP A 25 -4.64 -7.15 -2.57
CA ASP A 25 -5.42 -7.68 -3.70
C ASP A 25 -4.96 -9.08 -4.11
N ARG A 26 -3.64 -9.32 -4.05
CA ARG A 26 -3.06 -10.62 -4.42
C ARG A 26 -2.85 -11.54 -3.22
N GLY A 27 -2.92 -11.01 -2.01
CA GLY A 27 -2.75 -11.80 -0.79
C GLY A 27 -1.34 -12.27 -0.54
N LEU A 28 -0.34 -11.61 -1.11
CA LEU A 28 1.05 -11.98 -0.90
C LEU A 28 1.54 -11.54 0.47
N LYS A 29 2.38 -12.36 1.07
CA LYS A 29 3.04 -12.00 2.33
C LYS A 29 4.23 -11.10 2.04
N MET A 30 4.65 -10.32 3.04
CA MET A 30 5.74 -9.35 2.87
C MET A 30 7.04 -9.98 2.36
N PRO A 31 7.49 -11.15 2.83
CA PRO A 31 8.69 -11.79 2.26
C PRO A 31 8.53 -12.13 0.78
N GLN A 32 7.33 -12.51 0.36
CA GLN A 32 7.05 -12.82 -1.04
C GLN A 32 7.12 -11.57 -1.91
N ILE A 33 6.58 -10.46 -1.41
CA ILE A 33 6.64 -9.18 -2.11
C ILE A 33 8.09 -8.73 -2.25
N ALA A 34 8.86 -8.84 -1.17
CA ALA A 34 10.27 -8.45 -1.18
C ALA A 34 11.05 -9.22 -2.25
N ARG A 35 10.83 -10.53 -2.35
CA ARG A 35 11.48 -11.36 -3.36
C ARG A 35 11.05 -10.98 -4.77
N LYS A 36 9.75 -10.77 -4.95
CA LYS A 36 9.20 -10.42 -6.27
C LYS A 36 9.77 -9.10 -6.78
N LEU A 37 9.93 -8.13 -5.92
CA LEU A 37 10.38 -6.79 -6.30
C LEU A 37 11.90 -6.60 -6.15
N GLY A 38 12.59 -7.58 -5.57
CA GLY A 38 14.03 -7.47 -5.38
C GLY A 38 14.44 -6.43 -4.34
N ILE A 39 13.65 -6.28 -3.28
CA ILE A 39 13.92 -5.32 -2.22
C ILE A 39 13.91 -6.01 -0.86
N ASN A 40 14.35 -5.30 0.17
CA ASN A 40 14.37 -5.84 1.53
C ASN A 40 12.97 -5.97 2.10
N ARG A 41 12.77 -6.99 2.92
CA ARG A 41 11.50 -7.19 3.62
C ARG A 41 11.15 -6.00 4.51
N SER A 42 12.15 -5.40 5.16
CA SER A 42 11.93 -4.23 5.99
C SER A 42 11.42 -3.04 5.17
N THR A 43 11.89 -2.92 3.92
CA THR A 43 11.41 -1.88 3.02
C THR A 43 9.94 -2.09 2.69
N VAL A 44 9.53 -3.34 2.43
CA VAL A 44 8.13 -3.67 2.18
C VAL A 44 7.27 -3.30 3.39
N SER A 45 7.72 -3.71 4.58
CA SER A 45 7.00 -3.45 5.82
C SER A 45 6.79 -1.96 6.05
N ARG A 46 7.86 -1.16 5.89
CA ARG A 46 7.76 0.28 6.06
C ARG A 46 6.84 0.92 5.02
N THR A 47 6.93 0.45 3.79
CA THR A 47 6.08 0.98 2.71
C THR A 47 4.62 0.69 2.97
N VAL A 48 4.29 -0.54 3.40
CA VAL A 48 2.91 -0.90 3.73
C VAL A 48 2.41 -0.02 4.87
N LYS A 49 3.21 0.16 5.91
CA LYS A 49 2.82 0.97 7.05
C LYS A 49 2.55 2.43 6.66
N ARG A 50 3.46 3.03 5.90
CA ARG A 50 3.30 4.41 5.45
C ARG A 50 2.09 4.58 4.53
N ALA A 51 1.88 3.62 3.64
CA ALA A 51 0.75 3.65 2.74
C ALA A 51 -0.57 3.56 3.51
N LYS A 52 -0.64 2.68 4.49
CA LYS A 52 -1.82 2.56 5.35
C LYS A 52 -2.11 3.86 6.09
N GLU A 53 -1.08 4.46 6.68
CA GLU A 53 -1.24 5.71 7.41
C GLU A 53 -1.78 6.81 6.50
N ARG A 54 -1.27 6.87 5.29
CA ARG A 54 -1.71 7.85 4.31
C ARG A 54 -3.17 7.62 3.90
N LEU A 55 -3.55 6.37 3.68
CA LEU A 55 -4.93 6.02 3.34
C LEU A 55 -5.89 6.34 4.49
N TYR A 56 -5.52 6.00 5.70
CA TYR A 56 -6.35 6.31 6.86
C TYR A 56 -6.57 7.80 7.00
N ARG A 57 -5.53 8.59 6.81
CA ARG A 57 -5.63 10.04 6.87
C ARG A 57 -6.58 10.57 5.81
N CYS A 58 -6.42 10.09 4.59
CA CYS A 58 -7.26 10.49 3.47
C CYS A 58 -8.73 10.13 3.70
N LEU A 59 -9.01 8.88 4.08
CA LEU A 59 -10.37 8.41 4.29
C LEU A 59 -11.02 9.07 5.50
N ARG A 60 -10.23 9.35 6.52
CA ARG A 60 -10.71 10.03 7.72
C ARG A 60 -11.28 11.41 7.40
N TYR A 61 -10.60 12.15 6.54
CA TYR A 61 -11.07 13.47 6.14
C TYR A 61 -12.20 13.41 5.12
N ALA A 62 -12.33 12.30 4.41
CA ALA A 62 -13.40 12.13 3.44
C ALA A 62 -14.74 11.78 4.11
N LEU A 63 -14.67 11.27 5.32
CA LEU A 63 -15.87 10.95 6.08
C LEU A 63 -16.33 12.15 6.89
#